data_669e6750e4a3c79f258e726e71be7ee6
#
_entry.id   669e6750e4a3c79f258e726e71be7ee6
#
_cell.length_a   1.000
_cell.length_b   1.000
_cell.length_c   1.000
_cell.angle_alpha   90.00
_cell.angle_beta   90.00
_cell.angle_gamma   90.00
#
_symmetry.space_group_name_H-M   'P 1'
#
loop_
_entity.id
_entity.type
_entity.pdbx_description
1 polymer ?
#
loop_
_entity_poly.entity_id
_entity_poly.type
_entity_poly.pdbx_seq_one_letter_code
_entity_poly.pdbx_strand_id
1 'polypeptide(L)'
;MLYAFIGPAQAQAPKSNFAEVNGVRIHYLSTGKGDPVILLHGYTESSHMWLPLIAQLSKDHLVIAPDLRGFGQSGLPQGPYTKSVMAQDVHALAVSLGIKSAKVVGHDIGLMVAYAYAAQYPQEVNKIVLMDAFLPGVGNWKDVWLLRDLWHFHFYGETPLALVKGRERTYFEHFWNDFAADKTKSLSEADRKFYTAEYAQPGHMRAGFEVFRAFSQDAEEFAQYMKTPLTMPMLVLAGEKASGEFLIQQARLVDTHVEGVVVKNSGHWLMEEATAEVVPKLVQFLSGR
;
A
#
# COMPACT_ATOMS: atom_id res chain seq x y z
N MET A 1 -30.89 -41.17 -1.91
CA MET A 1 -29.94 -40.17 -2.42
C MET A 1 -29.64 -39.17 -1.31
N LEU A 2 -28.46 -39.26 -0.69
CA LEU A 2 -28.01 -38.28 0.28
C LEU A 2 -27.36 -37.10 -0.48
N TYR A 3 -27.99 -35.93 -0.42
CA TYR A 3 -27.34 -34.69 -0.85
C TYR A 3 -26.38 -34.26 0.24
N ALA A 4 -25.07 -34.37 -0.01
CA ALA A 4 -24.07 -33.77 0.82
C ALA A 4 -24.14 -32.23 0.65
N PHE A 5 -24.58 -31.53 1.71
CA PHE A 5 -24.42 -30.07 1.79
C PHE A 5 -22.93 -29.76 1.90
N ILE A 6 -22.31 -29.33 0.81
CA ILE A 6 -21.00 -28.68 0.84
C ILE A 6 -21.26 -27.28 1.38
N GLY A 7 -21.01 -27.09 2.68
CA GLY A 7 -21.02 -25.77 3.29
C GLY A 7 -19.98 -24.87 2.59
N PRO A 8 -20.17 -23.52 2.63
CA PRO A 8 -19.20 -22.60 2.03
C PRO A 8 -17.82 -22.86 2.65
N ALA A 9 -16.83 -23.08 1.80
CA ALA A 9 -15.45 -23.25 2.23
C ALA A 9 -15.05 -22.01 3.06
N GLN A 10 -14.76 -22.23 4.34
CA GLN A 10 -14.34 -21.19 5.26
C GLN A 10 -12.98 -20.70 4.76
N ALA A 11 -12.85 -19.39 4.46
CA ALA A 11 -11.60 -18.82 3.99
C ALA A 11 -10.50 -19.16 5.00
N GLN A 12 -9.44 -19.80 4.55
CA GLN A 12 -8.31 -20.18 5.41
C GLN A 12 -7.60 -18.93 5.88
N ALA A 13 -7.34 -18.80 7.17
CA ALA A 13 -6.53 -17.72 7.71
C ALA A 13 -5.16 -17.65 6.99
N PRO A 14 -4.67 -16.46 6.64
CA PRO A 14 -3.39 -16.33 5.97
C PRO A 14 -2.25 -16.84 6.87
N LYS A 15 -1.25 -17.46 6.24
CA LYS A 15 -0.03 -17.89 6.93
C LYS A 15 0.94 -16.72 7.01
N SER A 16 1.56 -16.55 8.17
CA SER A 16 2.68 -15.65 8.40
C SER A 16 3.98 -16.33 7.99
N ASN A 17 4.76 -15.68 7.15
CA ASN A 17 5.99 -16.23 6.56
C ASN A 17 7.08 -15.16 6.54
N PHE A 18 8.33 -15.59 6.30
CA PHE A 18 9.47 -14.70 6.14
C PHE A 18 10.32 -15.13 4.95
N ALA A 19 10.93 -14.16 4.28
CA ALA A 19 11.92 -14.39 3.23
C ALA A 19 13.10 -13.41 3.40
N GLU A 20 14.32 -13.90 3.22
CA GLU A 20 15.53 -13.06 3.15
C GLU A 20 15.74 -12.66 1.69
N VAL A 21 15.46 -11.41 1.36
CA VAL A 21 15.50 -10.89 0.00
C VAL A 21 16.13 -9.51 -0.03
N ASN A 22 16.90 -9.19 -1.05
CA ASN A 22 17.51 -7.88 -1.24
C ASN A 22 18.19 -7.30 0.04
N GLY A 23 18.80 -8.17 0.86
CA GLY A 23 19.49 -7.80 2.09
C GLY A 23 18.56 -7.42 3.26
N VAL A 24 17.28 -7.73 3.17
CA VAL A 24 16.32 -7.52 4.25
C VAL A 24 15.44 -8.75 4.46
N ARG A 25 15.10 -9.03 5.72
CA ARG A 25 14.13 -10.06 6.09
C ARG A 25 12.72 -9.48 5.93
N ILE A 26 11.98 -9.92 4.92
CA ILE A 26 10.61 -9.50 4.66
C ILE A 26 9.63 -10.49 5.29
N HIS A 27 8.77 -9.98 6.17
CA HIS A 27 7.57 -10.68 6.61
C HIS A 27 6.47 -10.56 5.56
N TYR A 28 5.68 -11.61 5.35
CA TYR A 28 4.51 -11.55 4.48
C TYR A 28 3.42 -12.53 4.91
N LEU A 29 2.18 -12.12 4.70
CA LEU A 29 1.02 -12.99 4.78
C LEU A 29 0.81 -13.68 3.44
N SER A 30 0.48 -14.99 3.44
CA SER A 30 0.14 -15.70 2.22
C SER A 30 -1.01 -16.67 2.42
N THR A 31 -1.89 -16.77 1.42
CA THR A 31 -3.01 -17.73 1.40
C THR A 31 -3.58 -17.85 -0.01
N GLY A 32 -4.39 -18.89 -0.22
CA GLY A 32 -5.05 -19.15 -1.49
C GLY A 32 -4.16 -19.85 -2.52
N LYS A 33 -4.67 -19.95 -3.75
CA LYS A 33 -4.01 -20.55 -4.92
C LYS A 33 -4.54 -19.89 -6.18
N GLY A 34 -3.82 -19.97 -7.27
CA GLY A 34 -4.19 -19.39 -8.56
C GLY A 34 -3.27 -18.22 -8.95
N ASP A 35 -3.79 -17.30 -9.73
CA ASP A 35 -3.02 -16.15 -10.21
C ASP A 35 -2.56 -15.26 -9.03
N PRO A 36 -1.27 -14.88 -8.97
CA PRO A 36 -0.76 -14.12 -7.85
C PRO A 36 -1.32 -12.69 -7.78
N VAL A 37 -1.63 -12.24 -6.55
CA VAL A 37 -1.95 -10.86 -6.20
C VAL A 37 -1.03 -10.42 -5.07
N ILE A 38 -0.31 -9.31 -5.26
CA ILE A 38 0.56 -8.70 -4.27
C ILE A 38 -0.15 -7.45 -3.71
N LEU A 39 -0.24 -7.34 -2.38
CA LEU A 39 -0.94 -6.26 -1.67
C LEU A 39 0.06 -5.46 -0.83
N LEU A 40 0.26 -4.18 -1.14
CA LEU A 40 1.25 -3.29 -0.55
C LEU A 40 0.55 -2.24 0.32
N HIS A 41 0.83 -2.27 1.62
CA HIS A 41 0.19 -1.41 2.63
C HIS A 41 0.75 0.01 2.65
N GLY A 42 0.04 0.91 3.35
CA GLY A 42 0.38 2.29 3.58
C GLY A 42 1.21 2.59 4.84
N TYR A 43 1.49 3.87 5.03
CA TYR A 43 2.05 4.38 6.28
C TYR A 43 0.99 4.31 7.39
N THR A 44 1.43 4.14 8.62
CA THR A 44 0.62 3.87 9.82
C THR A 44 -0.13 2.53 9.83
N GLU A 45 0.13 1.67 8.85
CA GLU A 45 -0.47 0.35 8.67
C GLU A 45 0.62 -0.72 8.45
N SER A 46 0.19 -1.96 8.24
CA SER A 46 1.01 -3.11 7.84
C SER A 46 0.17 -4.06 6.97
N SER A 47 0.68 -5.23 6.62
CA SER A 47 -0.07 -6.26 5.89
C SER A 47 -1.44 -6.59 6.51
N HIS A 48 -1.62 -6.27 7.80
CA HIS A 48 -2.87 -6.47 8.54
C HIS A 48 -4.08 -5.77 7.92
N MET A 49 -3.92 -4.57 7.33
CA MET A 49 -5.01 -3.83 6.68
C MET A 49 -5.71 -4.63 5.58
N TRP A 50 -5.00 -5.56 4.96
CA TRP A 50 -5.50 -6.34 3.83
C TRP A 50 -6.36 -7.54 4.21
N LEU A 51 -6.53 -7.87 5.50
CA LEU A 51 -7.28 -9.05 5.94
C LEU A 51 -8.69 -9.15 5.34
N PRO A 52 -9.49 -8.07 5.25
CA PRO A 52 -10.81 -8.12 4.62
C PRO A 52 -10.76 -8.49 3.12
N LEU A 53 -9.77 -7.96 2.38
CA LEU A 53 -9.59 -8.24 0.95
C LEU A 53 -8.99 -9.64 0.74
N ILE A 54 -8.02 -10.05 1.56
CA ILE A 54 -7.41 -11.38 1.54
C ILE A 54 -8.50 -12.47 1.63
N ALA A 55 -9.45 -12.30 2.54
CA ALA A 55 -10.54 -13.26 2.74
C ALA A 55 -11.41 -13.47 1.49
N GLN A 56 -11.49 -12.48 0.60
CA GLN A 56 -12.23 -12.58 -0.66
C GLN A 56 -11.36 -13.13 -1.78
N LEU A 57 -10.17 -12.57 -1.97
CA LEU A 57 -9.27 -12.93 -3.08
C LEU A 57 -8.72 -14.35 -2.96
N SER A 58 -8.47 -14.83 -1.74
CA SER A 58 -7.87 -16.16 -1.52
C SER A 58 -8.71 -17.33 -2.00
N LYS A 59 -9.96 -17.10 -2.41
CA LYS A 59 -10.84 -18.10 -3.00
C LYS A 59 -10.33 -18.54 -4.38
N ASP A 60 -9.78 -17.60 -5.15
CA ASP A 60 -9.41 -17.79 -6.57
C ASP A 60 -7.99 -17.32 -6.91
N HIS A 61 -7.29 -16.69 -5.95
CA HIS A 61 -5.96 -16.11 -6.13
C HIS A 61 -4.98 -16.59 -5.06
N LEU A 62 -3.70 -16.69 -5.43
CA LEU A 62 -2.60 -16.71 -4.48
C LEU A 62 -2.35 -15.28 -4.01
N VAL A 63 -2.66 -14.97 -2.75
CA VAL A 63 -2.47 -13.62 -2.20
C VAL A 63 -1.20 -13.58 -1.39
N ILE A 64 -0.37 -12.55 -1.65
CA ILE A 64 0.87 -12.23 -0.93
C ILE A 64 0.75 -10.79 -0.45
N ALA A 65 0.79 -10.58 0.87
CA ALA A 65 0.75 -9.25 1.47
C ALA A 65 2.01 -9.07 2.34
N PRO A 66 3.09 -8.49 1.79
CA PRO A 66 4.29 -8.22 2.58
C PRO A 66 4.08 -7.02 3.52
N ASP A 67 4.75 -7.07 4.67
CA ASP A 67 5.15 -5.86 5.37
C ASP A 67 6.34 -5.25 4.62
N LEU A 68 6.24 -4.01 4.22
CA LEU A 68 7.33 -3.32 3.53
C LEU A 68 8.56 -3.19 4.45
N ARG A 69 9.79 -3.05 3.90
CA ARG A 69 10.98 -2.84 4.72
C ARG A 69 10.76 -1.75 5.77
N GLY A 70 11.13 -2.01 7.00
CA GLY A 70 10.97 -1.06 8.10
C GLY A 70 9.60 -1.07 8.79
N PHE A 71 8.64 -1.86 8.32
CA PHE A 71 7.28 -1.90 8.83
C PHE A 71 6.88 -3.28 9.32
N GLY A 72 5.85 -3.32 10.19
CA GLY A 72 5.28 -4.55 10.72
C GLY A 72 6.33 -5.47 11.33
N GLN A 73 6.46 -6.69 10.83
CA GLN A 73 7.45 -7.67 11.27
C GLN A 73 8.66 -7.78 10.33
N SER A 74 8.75 -6.92 9.32
CA SER A 74 9.90 -6.87 8.41
C SER A 74 11.12 -6.23 9.06
N GLY A 75 12.29 -6.55 8.53
CA GLY A 75 13.58 -6.05 9.01
C GLY A 75 13.75 -4.55 8.82
N LEU A 76 14.66 -3.98 9.59
CA LEU A 76 15.01 -2.55 9.65
C LEU A 76 16.41 -2.34 9.02
N PRO A 77 16.54 -2.38 7.68
CA PRO A 77 17.84 -2.21 7.05
C PRO A 77 18.37 -0.79 7.23
N GLN A 78 19.68 -0.63 7.13
CA GLN A 78 20.33 0.68 7.08
C GLN A 78 20.11 1.27 5.68
N GLY A 79 19.00 2.06 5.50
CA GLY A 79 18.66 2.73 4.23
C GLY A 79 18.93 1.96 2.92
N PRO A 80 18.68 2.50 1.76
CA PRO A 80 17.72 3.58 1.52
C PRO A 80 16.25 3.10 1.63
N TYR A 81 15.33 4.05 1.79
CA TYR A 81 13.87 3.81 1.85
C TYR A 81 13.13 4.44 0.66
N THR A 82 13.79 4.58 -0.48
CA THR A 82 13.13 5.02 -1.72
C THR A 82 12.14 3.96 -2.19
N LYS A 83 11.08 4.40 -2.86
CA LYS A 83 10.04 3.49 -3.38
C LYS A 83 10.60 2.56 -4.44
N SER A 84 11.64 2.97 -5.15
CA SER A 84 12.36 2.12 -6.10
C SER A 84 13.08 0.96 -5.42
N VAL A 85 13.72 1.21 -4.27
CA VAL A 85 14.39 0.13 -3.50
C VAL A 85 13.35 -0.77 -2.83
N MET A 86 12.25 -0.21 -2.30
CA MET A 86 11.14 -1.00 -1.77
C MET A 86 10.50 -1.88 -2.85
N ALA A 87 10.40 -1.38 -4.08
CA ALA A 87 9.93 -2.15 -5.24
C ALA A 87 10.89 -3.30 -5.59
N GLN A 88 12.21 -3.11 -5.43
CA GLN A 88 13.19 -4.18 -5.60
C GLN A 88 13.04 -5.29 -4.55
N ASP A 89 12.61 -4.96 -3.33
CA ASP A 89 12.26 -5.99 -2.32
C ASP A 89 11.06 -6.81 -2.76
N VAL A 90 10.02 -6.13 -3.30
CA VAL A 90 8.82 -6.81 -3.82
C VAL A 90 9.18 -7.72 -4.98
N HIS A 91 10.01 -7.26 -5.92
CA HIS A 91 10.57 -8.08 -7.00
C HIS A 91 11.30 -9.30 -6.46
N ALA A 92 12.26 -9.09 -5.56
CA ALA A 92 13.05 -10.18 -4.99
C ALA A 92 12.20 -11.18 -4.21
N LEU A 93 11.15 -10.71 -3.51
CA LEU A 93 10.17 -11.58 -2.85
C LEU A 93 9.39 -12.40 -3.89
N ALA A 94 8.88 -11.77 -4.95
CA ALA A 94 8.15 -12.46 -6.02
C ALA A 94 9.03 -13.55 -6.67
N VAL A 95 10.29 -13.23 -6.99
CA VAL A 95 11.26 -14.19 -7.52
C VAL A 95 11.51 -15.37 -6.56
N SER A 96 11.68 -15.08 -5.26
CA SER A 96 11.92 -16.12 -4.24
C SER A 96 10.74 -17.09 -4.09
N LEU A 97 9.53 -16.63 -4.40
CA LEU A 97 8.29 -17.41 -4.38
C LEU A 97 7.97 -18.07 -5.74
N GLY A 98 8.83 -17.90 -6.75
CA GLY A 98 8.61 -18.44 -8.10
C GLY A 98 7.50 -17.73 -8.88
N ILE A 99 7.10 -16.52 -8.45
CA ILE A 99 6.09 -15.70 -9.10
C ILE A 99 6.74 -14.96 -10.26
N LYS A 100 6.29 -15.23 -11.48
CA LYS A 100 6.80 -14.60 -12.71
C LYS A 100 6.07 -13.31 -13.05
N SER A 101 4.78 -13.24 -12.73
CA SER A 101 3.96 -12.04 -12.89
C SER A 101 2.81 -12.06 -11.89
N ALA A 102 2.35 -10.88 -11.49
CA ALA A 102 1.29 -10.70 -10.50
C ALA A 102 0.39 -9.51 -10.86
N LYS A 103 -0.78 -9.46 -10.24
CA LYS A 103 -1.57 -8.25 -10.10
C LYS A 103 -1.09 -7.55 -8.82
N VAL A 104 -0.93 -6.24 -8.85
CA VAL A 104 -0.34 -5.47 -7.75
C VAL A 104 -1.32 -4.41 -7.27
N VAL A 105 -1.56 -4.37 -5.97
CA VAL A 105 -2.42 -3.37 -5.32
C VAL A 105 -1.58 -2.61 -4.30
N GLY A 106 -1.63 -1.29 -4.32
CA GLY A 106 -0.94 -0.47 -3.32
C GLY A 106 -1.84 0.63 -2.77
N HIS A 107 -1.77 0.85 -1.46
CA HIS A 107 -2.41 1.95 -0.75
C HIS A 107 -1.35 2.88 -0.17
N ASP A 108 -1.56 4.20 -0.21
CA ASP A 108 -0.67 5.22 0.34
C ASP A 108 0.77 5.05 -0.17
N ILE A 109 1.80 4.96 0.68
CA ILE A 109 3.17 4.67 0.23
C ILE A 109 3.26 3.36 -0.58
N GLY A 110 2.37 2.40 -0.33
CA GLY A 110 2.28 1.16 -1.08
C GLY A 110 1.91 1.37 -2.54
N LEU A 111 1.10 2.38 -2.88
CA LEU A 111 0.81 2.72 -4.28
C LEU A 111 2.06 3.26 -5.00
N MET A 112 2.89 4.02 -4.27
CA MET A 112 4.15 4.53 -4.82
C MET A 112 5.13 3.38 -5.10
N VAL A 113 5.18 2.40 -4.20
CA VAL A 113 5.97 1.17 -4.37
C VAL A 113 5.41 0.33 -5.53
N ALA A 114 4.08 0.19 -5.65
CA ALA A 114 3.43 -0.50 -6.76
C ALA A 114 3.77 0.13 -8.12
N TYR A 115 3.71 1.47 -8.21
CA TYR A 115 4.10 2.20 -9.41
C TYR A 115 5.60 1.99 -9.74
N ALA A 116 6.48 2.15 -8.74
CA ALA A 116 7.91 1.93 -8.93
C ALA A 116 8.23 0.49 -9.36
N TYR A 117 7.48 -0.51 -8.83
CA TYR A 117 7.61 -1.90 -9.24
C TYR A 117 7.18 -2.10 -10.70
N ALA A 118 6.02 -1.59 -11.08
CA ALA A 118 5.55 -1.68 -12.46
C ALA A 118 6.47 -0.96 -13.46
N ALA A 119 7.05 0.18 -13.06
CA ALA A 119 7.96 0.95 -13.90
C ALA A 119 9.33 0.24 -14.09
N GLN A 120 9.85 -0.41 -13.06
CA GLN A 120 11.12 -1.13 -13.13
C GLN A 120 10.97 -2.53 -13.77
N TYR A 121 9.83 -3.20 -13.54
CA TYR A 121 9.58 -4.59 -13.96
C TYR A 121 8.23 -4.73 -14.68
N PRO A 122 8.00 -4.00 -15.80
CA PRO A 122 6.69 -3.94 -16.44
C PRO A 122 6.16 -5.30 -16.94
N GLN A 123 7.04 -6.26 -17.22
CA GLN A 123 6.66 -7.61 -17.65
C GLN A 123 6.18 -8.51 -16.48
N GLU A 124 6.39 -8.06 -15.24
CA GLU A 124 5.99 -8.79 -14.04
C GLU A 124 4.62 -8.33 -13.50
N VAL A 125 4.02 -7.26 -14.07
CA VAL A 125 2.77 -6.69 -13.59
C VAL A 125 1.68 -6.82 -14.64
N ASN A 126 0.69 -7.68 -14.36
CA ASN A 126 -0.44 -7.93 -15.27
C ASN A 126 -1.55 -6.87 -15.14
N LYS A 127 -1.79 -6.38 -13.93
CA LYS A 127 -2.72 -5.31 -13.57
C LYS A 127 -2.17 -4.56 -12.36
N ILE A 128 -2.46 -3.28 -12.27
CA ILE A 128 -2.06 -2.45 -11.12
C ILE A 128 -3.28 -1.72 -10.55
N VAL A 129 -3.33 -1.59 -9.23
CA VAL A 129 -4.30 -0.76 -8.52
C VAL A 129 -3.57 0.24 -7.65
N LEU A 130 -3.90 1.52 -7.80
CA LEU A 130 -3.40 2.61 -6.99
C LEU A 130 -4.54 3.13 -6.10
N MET A 131 -4.35 3.08 -4.76
CA MET A 131 -5.37 3.48 -3.79
C MET A 131 -4.87 4.65 -2.93
N ASP A 132 -5.53 5.73 -3.07
CA ASP A 132 -5.50 7.00 -2.33
C ASP A 132 -4.15 7.43 -1.72
N ALA A 133 -3.40 8.18 -2.46
CA ALA A 133 -2.26 9.06 -2.10
C ALA A 133 -1.86 9.88 -3.33
N PHE A 134 -0.54 10.07 -3.52
CA PHE A 134 0.01 10.86 -4.62
C PHE A 134 1.24 10.16 -5.20
N LEU A 135 1.57 10.49 -6.45
CA LEU A 135 2.82 10.05 -7.09
C LEU A 135 3.85 11.20 -7.02
N PRO A 136 4.91 11.10 -6.18
CA PRO A 136 5.96 12.10 -6.11
C PRO A 136 6.54 12.40 -7.48
N GLY A 137 6.78 13.68 -7.79
CA GLY A 137 7.38 14.11 -9.05
C GLY A 137 6.48 14.05 -10.30
N VAL A 138 5.25 13.53 -10.19
CA VAL A 138 4.32 13.41 -11.32
C VAL A 138 3.35 14.58 -11.35
N GLY A 139 3.21 15.22 -12.53
CA GLY A 139 2.29 16.35 -12.71
C GLY A 139 2.57 17.50 -11.75
N ASN A 140 1.52 18.06 -11.15
CA ASN A 140 1.60 19.20 -10.22
C ASN A 140 2.04 18.77 -8.81
N TRP A 141 2.98 17.84 -8.69
CA TRP A 141 3.49 17.36 -7.40
C TRP A 141 3.91 18.46 -6.42
N LYS A 142 4.48 19.57 -6.92
CA LYS A 142 4.91 20.69 -6.07
C LYS A 142 3.76 21.29 -5.27
N ASP A 143 2.56 21.30 -5.80
CA ASP A 143 1.39 21.83 -5.09
C ASP A 143 1.04 20.95 -3.88
N VAL A 144 1.12 19.62 -4.04
CA VAL A 144 0.95 18.65 -2.94
C VAL A 144 2.08 18.74 -1.92
N TRP A 145 3.33 18.80 -2.40
CA TRP A 145 4.52 18.86 -1.56
C TRP A 145 4.52 20.05 -0.59
N LEU A 146 3.90 21.16 -0.98
CA LEU A 146 3.85 22.40 -0.21
C LEU A 146 2.56 22.56 0.61
N LEU A 147 1.64 21.59 0.57
CA LEU A 147 0.42 21.66 1.37
C LEU A 147 0.74 21.60 2.87
N ARG A 148 0.24 22.61 3.60
CA ARG A 148 0.47 22.71 5.05
C ARG A 148 -0.08 21.50 5.81
N ASP A 149 -1.19 20.95 5.37
CA ASP A 149 -1.87 19.85 6.04
C ASP A 149 -1.11 18.52 5.84
N LEU A 150 -0.18 18.47 4.88
CA LEU A 150 0.77 17.36 4.67
C LEU A 150 2.13 17.62 5.32
N TRP A 151 2.15 18.34 6.45
CA TRP A 151 3.38 18.70 7.18
C TRP A 151 4.26 17.48 7.52
N HIS A 152 3.68 16.30 7.67
CA HIS A 152 4.39 15.05 7.96
C HIS A 152 5.36 14.65 6.84
N PHE A 153 5.18 15.12 5.60
CA PHE A 153 6.15 14.93 4.52
C PHE A 153 7.52 15.54 4.85
N HIS A 154 7.56 16.52 5.74
CA HIS A 154 8.76 17.23 6.17
C HIS A 154 9.14 16.95 7.63
N PHE A 155 8.41 16.06 8.32
CA PHE A 155 8.58 15.77 9.74
C PHE A 155 9.39 14.50 9.95
N TYR A 156 10.73 14.60 9.82
CA TYR A 156 11.66 13.50 9.99
C TYR A 156 13.00 13.97 10.59
N GLY A 157 13.81 13.03 11.09
CA GLY A 157 15.09 13.29 11.73
C GLY A 157 15.07 13.10 13.24
N GLU A 158 16.16 13.46 13.92
CA GLU A 158 16.35 13.15 15.35
C GLU A 158 15.37 13.90 16.26
N THR A 159 15.09 15.19 15.97
CA THR A 159 14.14 15.98 16.78
C THR A 159 12.71 15.45 16.65
N PRO A 160 12.14 15.23 15.46
CA PRO A 160 10.86 14.53 15.32
C PRO A 160 10.80 13.18 16.02
N LEU A 161 11.83 12.34 15.91
CA LEU A 161 11.90 11.06 16.62
C LEU A 161 11.81 11.22 18.14
N ALA A 162 12.57 12.19 18.69
CA ALA A 162 12.53 12.47 20.12
C ALA A 162 11.17 12.99 20.60
N LEU A 163 10.48 13.81 19.76
CA LEU A 163 9.16 14.35 20.07
C LEU A 163 8.07 13.27 20.05
N VAL A 164 8.17 12.30 19.14
CA VAL A 164 7.15 11.23 18.98
C VAL A 164 7.37 10.06 19.93
N LYS A 165 8.60 9.83 20.39
CA LYS A 165 8.94 8.72 21.31
C LYS A 165 8.00 8.65 22.52
N GLY A 166 7.28 7.51 22.64
CA GLY A 166 6.28 7.28 23.68
C GLY A 166 4.95 8.03 23.45
N ARG A 167 4.79 8.65 22.26
CA ARG A 167 3.58 9.36 21.82
C ARG A 167 3.16 8.92 20.41
N GLU A 168 3.59 7.75 19.97
CA GLU A 168 3.33 7.20 18.64
C GLU A 168 1.82 7.20 18.35
N ARG A 169 1.00 6.81 19.33
CA ARG A 169 -0.45 6.87 19.20
C ARG A 169 -0.96 8.29 18.92
N THR A 170 -0.51 9.29 19.65
CA THR A 170 -0.92 10.69 19.45
C THR A 170 -0.52 11.20 18.07
N TYR A 171 0.69 10.82 17.61
CA TYR A 171 1.18 11.17 16.28
C TYR A 171 0.32 10.52 15.19
N PHE A 172 -0.04 9.26 15.34
CA PHE A 172 -0.84 8.55 14.32
C PHE A 172 -2.31 8.95 14.30
N GLU A 173 -2.85 9.44 15.40
CA GLU A 173 -4.23 9.95 15.41
C GLU A 173 -4.43 11.15 14.48
N HIS A 174 -3.38 11.95 14.20
CA HIS A 174 -3.42 12.94 13.13
C HIS A 174 -3.80 12.29 11.79
N PHE A 175 -3.12 11.21 11.38
CA PHE A 175 -3.40 10.52 10.12
C PHE A 175 -4.80 9.89 10.14
N TRP A 176 -5.09 9.11 11.16
CA TRP A 176 -6.34 8.35 11.24
C TRP A 176 -7.59 9.20 11.40
N ASN A 177 -7.48 10.41 11.91
CA ASN A 177 -8.61 11.30 12.12
C ASN A 177 -8.70 12.40 11.06
N ASP A 178 -7.58 13.05 10.72
CA ASP A 178 -7.61 14.25 9.90
C ASP A 178 -7.68 13.92 8.39
N PHE A 179 -7.25 12.71 7.99
CA PHE A 179 -7.38 12.25 6.61
C PHE A 179 -8.61 11.37 6.37
N ALA A 180 -9.42 11.11 7.36
CA ALA A 180 -10.71 10.46 7.21
C ALA A 180 -11.80 11.45 6.79
N ALA A 181 -12.72 11.03 5.93
CA ALA A 181 -13.94 11.78 5.67
C ALA A 181 -14.87 11.78 6.89
N ASP A 182 -14.87 10.68 7.63
CA ASP A 182 -15.58 10.49 8.89
C ASP A 182 -14.67 9.74 9.86
N LYS A 183 -14.08 10.46 10.81
CA LYS A 183 -13.17 9.90 11.81
C LYS A 183 -13.77 8.78 12.66
N THR A 184 -15.11 8.66 12.71
CA THR A 184 -15.79 7.58 13.41
C THR A 184 -15.84 6.28 12.62
N LYS A 185 -15.54 6.33 11.33
CA LYS A 185 -15.47 5.20 10.39
C LYS A 185 -14.05 4.88 9.93
N SER A 186 -13.07 5.64 10.36
CA SER A 186 -11.66 5.37 10.17
C SER A 186 -11.25 4.06 10.89
N LEU A 187 -9.99 3.88 11.20
CA LEU A 187 -9.51 2.66 11.85
C LEU A 187 -10.21 2.37 13.19
N SER A 188 -10.51 1.10 13.45
CA SER A 188 -11.05 0.65 14.72
C SER A 188 -10.04 0.86 15.87
N GLU A 189 -10.53 0.93 17.11
CA GLU A 189 -9.62 1.05 18.27
C GLU A 189 -8.69 -0.17 18.42
N ALA A 190 -9.11 -1.34 17.95
CA ALA A 190 -8.27 -2.54 17.95
C ALA A 190 -7.10 -2.39 16.97
N ASP A 191 -7.36 -1.92 15.75
CA ASP A 191 -6.34 -1.69 14.72
C ASP A 191 -5.40 -0.55 15.12
N ARG A 192 -5.94 0.55 15.68
CA ARG A 192 -5.13 1.66 16.20
C ARG A 192 -4.14 1.20 17.27
N LYS A 193 -4.56 0.33 18.19
CA LYS A 193 -3.68 -0.27 19.19
C LYS A 193 -2.65 -1.19 18.57
N PHE A 194 -3.08 -2.00 17.62
CA PHE A 194 -2.22 -2.95 16.91
C PHE A 194 -1.09 -2.23 16.17
N TYR A 195 -1.41 -1.27 15.31
CA TYR A 195 -0.41 -0.51 14.56
C TYR A 195 0.48 0.34 15.49
N THR A 196 -0.10 0.99 16.51
CA THR A 196 0.72 1.73 17.49
C THR A 196 1.76 0.83 18.15
N ALA A 197 1.39 -0.42 18.50
CA ALA A 197 2.33 -1.36 19.12
C ALA A 197 3.44 -1.80 18.17
N GLU A 198 3.15 -1.98 16.86
CA GLU A 198 4.15 -2.29 15.84
C GLU A 198 5.16 -1.14 15.70
N TYR A 199 4.68 0.09 15.51
CA TYR A 199 5.55 1.26 15.29
C TYR A 199 6.30 1.70 16.56
N ALA A 200 5.79 1.40 17.76
CA ALA A 200 6.49 1.66 19.02
C ALA A 200 7.71 0.73 19.24
N GLN A 201 7.86 -0.31 18.43
CA GLN A 201 9.06 -1.16 18.48
C GLN A 201 10.32 -0.35 18.13
N PRO A 202 11.48 -0.68 18.73
CA PRO A 202 12.72 0.05 18.47
C PRO A 202 13.07 0.13 16.98
N GLY A 203 13.21 1.34 16.45
CA GLY A 203 13.64 1.59 15.08
C GLY A 203 12.51 1.77 14.06
N HIS A 204 11.28 1.30 14.30
CA HIS A 204 10.18 1.38 13.33
C HIS A 204 9.75 2.82 13.03
N MET A 205 9.65 3.70 14.03
CA MET A 205 9.37 5.13 13.79
C MET A 205 10.46 5.79 12.94
N ARG A 206 11.75 5.44 13.17
CA ARG A 206 12.83 5.93 12.32
C ARG A 206 12.64 5.46 10.87
N ALA A 207 12.39 4.18 10.65
CA ALA A 207 12.14 3.63 9.32
C ALA A 207 10.98 4.34 8.63
N GLY A 208 9.86 4.57 9.33
CA GLY A 208 8.73 5.34 8.82
C GLY A 208 9.09 6.76 8.40
N PHE A 209 9.96 7.45 9.17
CA PHE A 209 10.44 8.78 8.82
C PHE A 209 11.41 8.79 7.64
N GLU A 210 12.22 7.75 7.48
CA GLU A 210 13.11 7.62 6.32
C GLU A 210 12.34 7.45 5.00
N VAL A 211 11.12 6.90 5.04
CA VAL A 211 10.22 6.83 3.86
C VAL A 211 9.84 8.23 3.36
N PHE A 212 9.54 9.18 4.28
CA PHE A 212 9.24 10.56 3.91
C PHE A 212 10.50 11.33 3.50
N ARG A 213 11.63 11.08 4.18
CA ARG A 213 12.93 11.67 3.78
C ARG A 213 13.28 11.34 2.33
N ALA A 214 12.89 10.16 1.85
CA ALA A 214 13.16 9.70 0.50
C ALA A 214 12.32 10.39 -0.60
N PHE A 215 11.24 11.12 -0.26
CA PHE A 215 10.29 11.66 -1.24
C PHE A 215 10.93 12.57 -2.31
N SER A 216 11.97 13.32 -1.95
CA SER A 216 12.67 14.15 -2.95
C SER A 216 13.37 13.31 -4.01
N GLN A 217 14.01 12.20 -3.60
CA GLN A 217 14.63 11.25 -4.52
C GLN A 217 13.56 10.49 -5.30
N ASP A 218 12.48 10.04 -4.64
CA ASP A 218 11.35 9.39 -5.31
C ASP A 218 10.77 10.28 -6.41
N ALA A 219 10.67 11.59 -6.16
CA ALA A 219 10.17 12.54 -7.14
C ALA A 219 11.08 12.65 -8.38
N GLU A 220 12.39 12.60 -8.20
CA GLU A 220 13.35 12.56 -9.31
C GLU A 220 13.24 11.26 -10.10
N GLU A 221 13.15 10.11 -9.41
CA GLU A 221 13.05 8.79 -10.01
C GLU A 221 11.71 8.63 -10.78
N PHE A 222 10.59 9.04 -10.20
CA PHE A 222 9.28 8.95 -10.83
C PHE A 222 9.13 9.87 -12.03
N ALA A 223 9.77 11.05 -12.00
CA ALA A 223 9.87 11.93 -13.16
C ALA A 223 10.64 11.28 -14.34
N GLN A 224 11.54 10.33 -14.06
CA GLN A 224 12.17 9.53 -15.12
C GLN A 224 11.24 8.40 -15.58
N TYR A 225 10.60 7.66 -14.66
CA TYR A 225 9.67 6.58 -15.00
C TYR A 225 8.50 7.08 -15.86
N MET A 226 7.96 8.26 -15.56
CA MET A 226 6.87 8.87 -16.31
C MET A 226 7.19 9.06 -17.81
N LYS A 227 8.45 9.12 -18.20
CA LYS A 227 8.85 9.26 -19.63
C LYS A 227 8.52 8.02 -20.45
N THR A 228 8.30 6.88 -19.80
CA THR A 228 7.86 5.62 -20.43
C THR A 228 6.58 5.18 -19.74
N PRO A 229 5.41 5.65 -20.17
CA PRO A 229 4.13 5.28 -19.56
C PRO A 229 3.92 3.78 -19.53
N LEU A 230 3.29 3.31 -18.46
CA LEU A 230 2.84 1.95 -18.31
C LEU A 230 1.72 1.62 -19.32
N THR A 231 1.50 0.34 -19.58
CA THR A 231 0.54 -0.12 -20.59
C THR A 231 -0.37 -1.25 -20.08
N MET A 232 -0.18 -1.69 -18.83
CA MET A 232 -1.07 -2.68 -18.22
C MET A 232 -2.36 -2.00 -17.72
N PRO A 233 -3.50 -2.73 -17.61
CA PRO A 233 -4.71 -2.16 -17.03
C PRO A 233 -4.46 -1.60 -15.61
N MET A 234 -4.83 -0.35 -15.38
CA MET A 234 -4.68 0.36 -14.10
C MET A 234 -6.05 0.79 -13.57
N LEU A 235 -6.36 0.40 -12.34
CA LEU A 235 -7.48 0.94 -11.56
C LEU A 235 -6.95 1.93 -10.53
N VAL A 236 -7.59 3.10 -10.45
CA VAL A 236 -7.31 4.10 -9.42
C VAL A 236 -8.55 4.27 -8.55
N LEU A 237 -8.41 4.03 -7.26
CA LEU A 237 -9.45 4.31 -6.26
C LEU A 237 -8.98 5.49 -5.39
N ALA A 238 -9.74 6.58 -5.40
CA ALA A 238 -9.37 7.81 -4.71
C ALA A 238 -10.53 8.29 -3.83
N GLY A 239 -10.25 8.59 -2.56
CA GLY A 239 -11.26 9.12 -1.65
C GLY A 239 -11.70 10.54 -2.04
N GLU A 240 -13.01 10.79 -2.07
CA GLU A 240 -13.56 12.11 -2.44
C GLU A 240 -13.03 13.25 -1.57
N LYS A 241 -12.72 12.95 -0.29
CA LYS A 241 -12.23 13.90 0.70
C LYS A 241 -10.71 13.83 0.92
N ALA A 242 -10.00 13.09 0.06
CA ALA A 242 -8.55 12.94 0.11
C ALA A 242 -7.93 13.24 -1.27
N SER A 243 -7.30 12.29 -1.94
CA SER A 243 -6.60 12.54 -3.21
C SER A 243 -7.55 12.83 -4.39
N GLY A 244 -8.77 12.28 -4.39
CA GLY A 244 -9.81 12.56 -5.37
C GLY A 244 -9.35 12.48 -6.83
N GLU A 245 -9.81 13.42 -7.64
CA GLU A 245 -9.44 13.51 -9.06
C GLU A 245 -7.94 13.76 -9.28
N PHE A 246 -7.22 14.31 -8.29
CA PHE A 246 -5.80 14.62 -8.45
C PHE A 246 -4.96 13.36 -8.70
N LEU A 247 -5.17 12.29 -7.92
CA LEU A 247 -4.47 11.02 -8.15
C LEU A 247 -4.83 10.42 -9.51
N ILE A 248 -6.10 10.50 -9.92
CA ILE A 248 -6.55 10.01 -11.24
C ILE A 248 -5.84 10.76 -12.37
N GLN A 249 -5.68 12.09 -12.23
CA GLN A 249 -4.93 12.89 -13.18
C GLN A 249 -3.46 12.51 -13.23
N GLN A 250 -2.82 12.30 -12.08
CA GLN A 250 -1.44 11.80 -12.03
C GLN A 250 -1.30 10.42 -12.70
N ALA A 251 -2.23 9.50 -12.44
CA ALA A 251 -2.23 8.17 -13.02
C ALA A 251 -2.28 8.22 -14.57
N ARG A 252 -3.10 9.11 -15.13
CA ARG A 252 -3.20 9.31 -16.59
C ARG A 252 -1.93 9.87 -17.24
N LEU A 253 -1.01 10.43 -16.44
CA LEU A 253 0.30 10.86 -16.94
C LEU A 253 1.32 9.70 -16.97
N VAL A 254 1.06 8.62 -16.27
CA VAL A 254 2.00 7.51 -16.08
C VAL A 254 1.52 6.19 -16.69
N ASP A 255 0.27 6.10 -17.11
CA ASP A 255 -0.29 4.91 -17.75
C ASP A 255 -1.31 5.27 -18.84
N THR A 256 -1.40 4.43 -19.88
CA THR A 256 -2.30 4.62 -21.01
C THR A 256 -3.68 3.98 -20.84
N HIS A 257 -3.88 3.12 -19.82
CA HIS A 257 -5.10 2.35 -19.61
C HIS A 257 -5.65 2.53 -18.19
N VAL A 258 -6.03 3.76 -17.84
CA VAL A 258 -6.47 4.14 -16.48
C VAL A 258 -8.00 4.15 -16.38
N GLU A 259 -8.52 3.32 -15.48
CA GLU A 259 -9.88 3.41 -14.93
C GLU A 259 -9.80 4.16 -13.59
N GLY A 260 -10.38 5.35 -13.50
CA GLY A 260 -10.40 6.18 -12.28
C GLY A 260 -11.76 6.16 -11.62
N VAL A 261 -11.81 5.94 -10.31
CA VAL A 261 -13.01 5.96 -9.48
C VAL A 261 -12.80 6.84 -8.26
N VAL A 262 -13.61 7.86 -8.10
CA VAL A 262 -13.70 8.65 -6.88
C VAL A 262 -14.73 7.98 -5.95
N VAL A 263 -14.25 7.46 -4.82
CA VAL A 263 -15.08 6.79 -3.80
C VAL A 263 -15.79 7.87 -2.97
N LYS A 264 -17.12 7.91 -3.07
CA LYS A 264 -17.93 8.95 -2.44
C LYS A 264 -17.96 8.83 -0.92
N ASN A 265 -17.97 9.99 -0.25
CA ASN A 265 -18.00 10.10 1.21
C ASN A 265 -16.86 9.34 1.92
N SER A 266 -15.76 9.05 1.24
CA SER A 266 -14.55 8.44 1.80
C SER A 266 -13.40 9.44 1.81
N GLY A 267 -12.57 9.32 2.82
CA GLY A 267 -11.25 9.95 2.92
C GLY A 267 -10.16 9.00 2.45
N HIS A 268 -9.02 9.09 3.11
CA HIS A 268 -7.83 8.31 2.80
C HIS A 268 -7.96 6.80 3.11
N TRP A 269 -8.71 6.46 4.15
CA TRP A 269 -8.81 5.09 4.68
C TRP A 269 -9.87 4.28 3.95
N LEU A 270 -9.65 4.05 2.65
CA LEU A 270 -10.62 3.43 1.74
C LEU A 270 -11.09 2.05 2.20
N MET A 271 -10.17 1.26 2.79
CA MET A 271 -10.47 -0.09 3.24
C MET A 271 -11.36 -0.10 4.48
N GLU A 272 -11.32 0.94 5.30
CA GLU A 272 -12.07 1.10 6.54
C GLU A 272 -13.36 1.89 6.30
N GLU A 273 -13.26 3.06 5.66
CA GLU A 273 -14.40 3.97 5.48
C GLU A 273 -15.41 3.48 4.44
N ALA A 274 -14.95 2.73 3.43
CA ALA A 274 -15.76 2.32 2.28
C ALA A 274 -15.59 0.85 1.88
N THR A 275 -15.29 -0.05 2.83
CA THR A 275 -15.03 -1.49 2.60
C THR A 275 -16.07 -2.14 1.70
N ALA A 276 -17.36 -1.85 1.94
CA ALA A 276 -18.48 -2.44 1.20
C ALA A 276 -18.53 -2.03 -0.29
N GLU A 277 -17.93 -0.91 -0.66
CA GLU A 277 -17.80 -0.46 -2.05
C GLU A 277 -16.46 -0.88 -2.65
N VAL A 278 -15.38 -0.68 -1.91
CA VAL A 278 -14.00 -0.84 -2.38
C VAL A 278 -13.64 -2.30 -2.61
N VAL A 279 -13.95 -3.19 -1.67
CA VAL A 279 -13.58 -4.61 -1.79
C VAL A 279 -14.23 -5.29 -3.00
N PRO A 280 -15.54 -5.14 -3.30
CA PRO A 280 -16.12 -5.69 -4.53
C PRO A 280 -15.49 -5.13 -5.81
N LYS A 281 -15.17 -3.82 -5.87
CA LYS A 281 -14.50 -3.22 -7.03
C LYS A 281 -13.11 -3.82 -7.26
N LEU A 282 -12.32 -3.97 -6.19
CA LEU A 282 -11.03 -4.63 -6.25
C LEU A 282 -11.14 -6.06 -6.74
N VAL A 283 -12.04 -6.85 -6.16
CA VAL A 283 -12.27 -8.25 -6.58
C VAL A 283 -12.71 -8.32 -8.04
N GLN A 284 -13.63 -7.46 -8.47
CA GLN A 284 -14.09 -7.41 -9.86
C GLN A 284 -12.93 -7.09 -10.82
N PHE A 285 -12.15 -6.06 -10.54
CA PHE A 285 -11.03 -5.67 -11.40
C PHE A 285 -9.95 -6.75 -11.43
N LEU A 286 -9.58 -7.30 -10.28
CA LEU A 286 -8.53 -8.31 -10.16
C LEU A 286 -8.95 -9.67 -10.74
N SER A 287 -10.22 -10.07 -10.61
CA SER A 287 -10.74 -11.33 -11.15
C SER A 287 -11.26 -11.19 -12.58
N GLY A 288 -11.50 -9.96 -13.07
CA GLY A 288 -12.03 -9.68 -14.39
C GLY A 288 -11.14 -10.27 -15.49
N ARG A 289 -11.78 -11.06 -16.34
CA ARG A 289 -11.22 -11.70 -17.53
C ARG A 289 -11.33 -10.77 -18.72
#